data_497d2048894fbb91c49c71af16ababd4
#
_entry.id   497d2048894fbb91c49c71af16ababd4
#
_cell.length_a   1.000
_cell.length_b   1.000
_cell.length_c   1.000
_cell.angle_alpha   90.00
_cell.angle_beta   90.00
_cell.angle_gamma   90.00
#
_symmetry.space_group_name_H-M   'P 1'
#
loop_
_entity.id
_entity.type
_entity.pdbx_description
1 polymer ?
#
loop_
_entity_poly.entity_id
_entity_poly.type
_entity_poly.pdbx_seq_one_letter_code
_entity_poly.pdbx_strand_id
1 'polypeptide(L)'
;MAILGIDWGEAKLGLALSVGRLAEPYEVVRCTDMKILKEALAEIIKRQSVDKIVVGLSEGKSEELAREFGKKIGELGVEVVFFDEALSTLRAQELSREAGIKRKKARALEDAFAAAVMLQSYLDSYV
;
A
#
# COMPACT_ATOMS: atom_id res chain seq x y z
N MET A 1 8.59 -10.25 -11.40
CA MET A 1 7.39 -9.41 -11.39
C MET A 1 6.95 -9.11 -9.97
N ALA A 2 6.86 -7.85 -9.61
CA ALA A 2 6.41 -7.47 -8.27
C ALA A 2 5.31 -6.42 -8.35
N ILE A 3 4.38 -6.49 -7.41
CA ILE A 3 3.28 -5.53 -7.29
C ILE A 3 3.41 -4.84 -5.95
N LEU A 4 3.39 -3.50 -5.98
CA LEU A 4 3.46 -2.68 -4.78
C LEU A 4 2.06 -2.19 -4.43
N GLY A 5 1.61 -2.49 -3.22
CA GLY A 5 0.34 -1.98 -2.70
C GLY A 5 0.58 -0.75 -1.84
N ILE A 6 -0.23 0.27 -2.03
CA ILE A 6 -0.12 1.52 -1.28
C ILE A 6 -1.45 1.82 -0.59
N ASP A 7 -1.42 1.86 0.74
CA ASP A 7 -2.52 2.38 1.53
C ASP A 7 -2.23 3.86 1.79
N TRP A 8 -2.85 4.72 1.00
CA TRP A 8 -2.58 6.14 1.01
C TRP A 8 -3.24 6.86 2.19
N GLY A 9 -2.44 7.65 2.90
CA GLY A 9 -2.90 8.52 3.98
C GLY A 9 -2.33 9.91 3.84
N GLU A 10 -2.84 10.86 4.61
CA GLU A 10 -2.39 12.25 4.54
C GLU A 10 -0.96 12.46 5.00
N ALA A 11 -0.55 11.76 6.05
CA ALA A 11 0.77 11.96 6.67
C ALA A 11 1.69 10.76 6.48
N LYS A 12 1.18 9.62 6.03
CA LYS A 12 1.97 8.40 5.91
C LYS A 12 1.36 7.45 4.89
N LEU A 13 2.21 6.62 4.32
CA LEU A 13 1.80 5.57 3.39
C LEU A 13 2.16 4.22 3.96
N GLY A 14 1.20 3.31 3.97
CA GLY A 14 1.48 1.90 4.23
C GLY A 14 1.84 1.23 2.91
N LEU A 15 2.91 0.47 2.89
CA LEU A 15 3.38 -0.22 1.69
C LEU A 15 3.39 -1.72 1.90
N ALA A 16 2.92 -2.45 0.90
CA ALA A 16 2.98 -3.90 0.85
C ALA A 16 3.59 -4.32 -0.48
N LEU A 17 4.20 -5.48 -0.49
CA LEU A 17 4.85 -6.01 -1.70
C LEU A 17 4.37 -7.43 -1.95
N SER A 18 4.11 -7.75 -3.20
CA SER A 18 3.81 -9.10 -3.63
C SER A 18 4.75 -9.52 -4.75
N VAL A 19 5.42 -10.65 -4.54
CA VAL A 19 6.24 -11.31 -5.56
C VAL A 19 5.60 -12.67 -5.84
N GLY A 20 4.46 -12.65 -6.48
CA GLY A 20 3.66 -13.85 -6.72
C GLY A 20 2.23 -13.64 -6.23
N ARG A 21 1.71 -14.58 -5.44
CA ARG A 21 0.32 -14.56 -4.99
C ARG A 21 0.11 -14.07 -3.57
N LEU A 22 1.18 -13.89 -2.82
CA LEU A 22 1.10 -13.52 -1.43
C LEU A 22 1.59 -12.10 -1.21
N ALA A 23 0.75 -11.28 -0.59
CA ALA A 23 1.11 -9.91 -0.23
C ALA A 23 1.68 -9.88 1.19
N GLU A 24 2.77 -9.15 1.37
CA GLU A 24 3.41 -8.99 2.67
C GLU A 24 3.56 -7.52 3.03
N PRO A 25 3.46 -7.15 4.32
CA PRO A 25 3.77 -5.79 4.74
C PRO A 25 5.23 -5.47 4.40
N TYR A 26 5.48 -4.30 3.86
CA TYR A 26 6.81 -3.92 3.41
C TYR A 26 7.39 -2.79 4.24
N GLU A 27 6.72 -1.64 4.26
CA GLU A 27 7.25 -0.45 4.92
C GLU A 27 6.14 0.57 5.16
N VAL A 28 6.35 1.47 6.13
CA VAL A 28 5.52 2.66 6.32
C VAL A 28 6.39 3.87 6.05
N VAL A 29 5.99 4.68 5.09
CA VAL A 29 6.70 5.91 4.74
C VAL A 29 5.98 7.10 5.36
N ARG A 30 6.67 7.83 6.22
CA ARG A 30 6.13 9.01 6.90
C ARG A 30 6.69 10.26 6.23
N CYS A 31 5.94 10.77 5.27
CA CYS A 31 6.36 11.97 4.55
C CYS A 31 5.16 12.62 3.87
N THR A 32 5.10 13.95 3.92
CA THR A 32 4.05 14.73 3.25
C THR A 32 4.54 15.38 1.96
N ASP A 33 5.86 15.39 1.74
CA ASP A 33 6.44 15.99 0.54
C ASP A 33 6.37 15.01 -0.63
N MET A 34 5.62 15.36 -1.65
CA MET A 34 5.39 14.51 -2.82
C MET A 34 6.68 14.19 -3.57
N LYS A 35 7.61 15.13 -3.63
CA LYS A 35 8.88 14.92 -4.30
C LYS A 35 9.70 13.83 -3.60
N ILE A 36 9.77 13.89 -2.28
CA ILE A 36 10.47 12.89 -1.48
C ILE A 36 9.78 11.53 -1.58
N LEU A 37 8.45 11.50 -1.56
CA LEU A 37 7.67 10.27 -1.74
C LEU A 37 7.95 9.64 -3.09
N LYS A 38 7.98 10.43 -4.15
CA LYS A 38 8.27 9.91 -5.51
C LYS A 38 9.67 9.31 -5.58
N GLU A 39 10.65 9.96 -4.96
CA GLU A 39 12.01 9.45 -4.92
C GLU A 39 12.11 8.13 -4.16
N ALA A 40 11.44 8.04 -3.00
CA ALA A 40 11.40 6.82 -2.20
C ALA A 40 10.73 5.67 -2.98
N LEU A 41 9.60 5.96 -3.61
CA LEU A 41 8.88 4.96 -4.40
C LEU A 41 9.66 4.53 -5.63
N ALA A 42 10.34 5.46 -6.31
CA ALA A 42 11.17 5.16 -7.45
C ALA A 42 12.29 4.18 -7.08
N GLU A 43 12.89 4.38 -5.90
CA GLU A 43 13.94 3.50 -5.41
C GLU A 43 13.40 2.10 -5.13
N ILE A 44 12.23 1.99 -4.51
CA ILE A 44 11.59 0.70 -4.24
C ILE A 44 11.23 -0.02 -5.54
N ILE A 45 10.66 0.72 -6.48
CA ILE A 45 10.30 0.19 -7.81
C ILE A 45 11.53 -0.42 -8.49
N LYS A 46 12.63 0.28 -8.45
CA LYS A 46 13.88 -0.18 -9.06
C LYS A 46 14.47 -1.37 -8.32
N ARG A 47 14.52 -1.30 -7.00
CA ARG A 47 15.12 -2.34 -6.15
C ARG A 47 14.35 -3.64 -6.22
N GLN A 48 13.02 -3.57 -6.22
CA GLN A 48 12.14 -4.73 -6.18
C GLN A 48 11.58 -5.14 -7.54
N SER A 49 11.98 -4.45 -8.59
CA SER A 49 11.47 -4.69 -9.95
C SER A 49 9.94 -4.63 -10.01
N VAL A 50 9.37 -3.60 -9.43
CA VAL A 50 7.92 -3.38 -9.39
C VAL A 50 7.43 -2.99 -10.77
N ASP A 51 6.42 -3.67 -11.28
CA ASP A 51 5.82 -3.36 -12.58
C ASP A 51 4.37 -2.89 -12.50
N LYS A 52 3.78 -2.94 -11.32
CA LYS A 52 2.41 -2.44 -11.09
C LYS A 52 2.29 -1.90 -9.67
N ILE A 53 1.53 -0.82 -9.53
CA ILE A 53 1.19 -0.24 -8.23
C ILE A 53 -0.32 -0.29 -8.05
N VAL A 54 -0.78 -0.79 -6.90
CA VAL A 54 -2.18 -0.79 -6.51
C VAL A 54 -2.37 0.22 -5.40
N VAL A 55 -3.17 1.24 -5.64
CA VAL A 55 -3.48 2.27 -4.64
C VAL A 55 -4.85 1.98 -4.03
N GLY A 56 -4.88 1.78 -2.73
CA GLY A 56 -6.12 1.53 -2.00
C GLY A 56 -6.92 2.81 -1.80
N LEU A 57 -8.20 2.74 -2.12
CA LEU A 57 -9.16 3.82 -1.87
C LEU A 57 -10.01 3.42 -0.67
N SER A 58 -10.02 4.23 0.38
CA SER A 58 -10.84 3.96 1.56
C SER A 58 -11.91 5.02 1.76
N GLU A 59 -13.02 4.63 2.41
CA GLU A 59 -14.08 5.56 2.76
C GLU A 59 -13.56 6.67 3.66
N GLY A 60 -14.07 7.88 3.49
CA GLY A 60 -13.69 9.02 4.28
C GLY A 60 -12.45 9.76 3.80
N LYS A 61 -11.72 9.20 2.86
CA LYS A 61 -10.61 9.89 2.20
C LYS A 61 -11.07 10.44 0.86
N SER A 62 -10.52 11.58 0.46
CA SER A 62 -10.88 12.16 -0.83
C SER A 62 -10.41 11.27 -1.98
N GLU A 63 -11.35 10.76 -2.75
CA GLU A 63 -11.07 9.98 -3.95
C GLU A 63 -10.28 10.82 -4.95
N GLU A 64 -10.62 12.10 -5.05
CA GLU A 64 -9.95 13.03 -5.93
C GLU A 64 -8.46 13.18 -5.60
N LEU A 65 -8.13 13.34 -4.32
CA LEU A 65 -6.74 13.43 -3.87
C LEU A 65 -5.98 12.13 -4.11
N ALA A 66 -6.63 10.99 -3.90
CA ALA A 66 -6.02 9.69 -4.16
C ALA A 66 -5.73 9.51 -5.65
N ARG A 67 -6.62 9.97 -6.52
CA ARG A 67 -6.42 9.90 -7.97
C ARG A 67 -5.30 10.83 -8.43
N GLU A 68 -5.19 12.01 -7.84
CA GLU A 68 -4.07 12.91 -8.11
C GLU A 68 -2.74 12.29 -7.70
N PHE A 69 -2.72 11.66 -6.54
CA PHE A 69 -1.56 10.93 -6.04
C PHE A 69 -1.16 9.83 -7.02
N GLY A 70 -2.12 9.04 -7.46
CA GLY A 70 -1.90 7.98 -8.44
C GLY A 70 -1.34 8.50 -9.77
N LYS A 71 -1.84 9.65 -10.22
CA LYS A 71 -1.34 10.31 -11.43
C LYS A 71 0.14 10.67 -11.31
N LYS A 72 0.51 11.26 -10.17
CA LYS A 72 1.90 11.65 -9.92
C LYS A 72 2.82 10.44 -9.84
N ILE A 73 2.36 9.35 -9.25
CA ILE A 73 3.13 8.11 -9.18
C ILE A 73 3.24 7.47 -10.57
N GLY A 74 2.20 7.58 -11.38
CA GLY A 74 2.21 7.09 -12.75
C GLY A 74 3.33 7.69 -13.61
N GLU A 75 3.82 8.87 -13.24
CA GLU A 75 4.96 9.50 -13.90
C GLU A 75 6.25 8.70 -13.75
N LEU A 76 6.29 7.76 -12.80
CA LEU A 76 7.44 6.89 -12.58
C LEU A 76 7.53 5.75 -13.61
N GLY A 77 6.56 5.65 -14.51
CA GLY A 77 6.61 4.70 -15.63
C GLY A 77 6.06 3.32 -15.32
N VAL A 78 5.32 3.17 -14.22
CA VAL A 78 4.65 1.91 -13.87
C VAL A 78 3.14 2.06 -13.96
N GLU A 79 2.45 0.95 -14.21
CA GLU A 79 1.00 0.93 -14.21
C GLU A 79 0.46 1.18 -12.82
N VAL A 80 -0.52 2.05 -12.70
CA VAL A 80 -1.18 2.37 -11.43
C VAL A 80 -2.66 2.01 -11.55
N VAL A 81 -3.15 1.20 -10.61
CA VAL A 81 -4.57 0.86 -10.53
C VAL A 81 -5.09 1.23 -9.14
N PHE A 82 -6.40 1.47 -9.06
CA PHE A 82 -7.05 1.80 -7.80
C PHE A 82 -7.93 0.64 -7.35
N PHE A 83 -7.99 0.42 -6.06
CA PHE A 83 -8.76 -0.66 -5.47
C PHE A 83 -9.46 -0.17 -4.21
N ASP A 84 -10.74 -0.50 -4.05
CA ASP A 84 -11.51 -0.13 -2.86
C ASP A 84 -11.11 -1.03 -1.68
N GLU A 85 -10.64 -0.40 -0.59
CA GLU A 85 -10.15 -1.11 0.59
C GLU A 85 -11.09 -1.01 1.80
N ALA A 86 -12.38 -0.75 1.57
CA ALA A 86 -13.35 -0.50 2.64
C ALA A 86 -13.30 -1.49 3.82
N LEU A 87 -13.00 -2.76 3.57
CA LEU A 87 -12.95 -3.79 4.62
C LEU A 87 -11.53 -4.16 5.06
N SER A 88 -10.52 -3.65 4.39
CA SER A 88 -9.12 -4.05 4.62
C SER A 88 -8.58 -3.68 5.99
N THR A 89 -8.97 -2.53 6.53
CA THR A 89 -8.47 -2.05 7.82
C THR A 89 -8.89 -2.95 8.97
N LEU A 90 -10.17 -3.37 8.99
CA LEU A 90 -10.68 -4.27 10.02
C LEU A 90 -9.95 -5.62 9.96
N ARG A 91 -9.76 -6.14 8.77
CA ARG A 91 -9.09 -7.41 8.57
C ARG A 91 -7.62 -7.35 8.96
N ALA A 92 -6.97 -6.22 8.70
CA ALA A 92 -5.59 -6.01 9.11
C ALA A 92 -5.44 -6.05 10.63
N GLN A 93 -6.39 -5.46 11.36
CA GLN A 93 -6.40 -5.50 12.82
C GLN A 93 -6.56 -6.93 13.35
N GLU A 94 -7.44 -7.70 12.74
CA GLU A 94 -7.66 -9.11 13.10
C GLU A 94 -6.39 -9.94 12.85
N LEU A 95 -5.76 -9.76 11.71
CA LEU A 95 -4.53 -10.47 11.36
C LEU A 95 -3.38 -10.14 12.31
N SER A 96 -3.28 -8.88 12.73
CA SER A 96 -2.28 -8.46 13.70
C SER A 96 -2.45 -9.18 15.04
N ARG A 97 -3.68 -9.34 15.49
CA ARG A 97 -3.98 -10.06 16.72
C ARG A 97 -3.66 -11.54 16.60
N GLU A 98 -4.09 -12.17 15.51
CA GLU A 98 -3.85 -13.60 15.26
C GLU A 98 -2.36 -13.93 15.17
N ALA A 99 -1.58 -13.02 14.60
CA ALA A 99 -0.15 -13.19 14.49
C ALA A 99 0.59 -13.03 15.82
N GLY A 100 -0.10 -12.63 16.88
CA GLY A 100 0.51 -12.44 18.21
C GLY A 100 1.54 -11.32 18.25
N ILE A 101 1.41 -10.34 17.38
CA ILE A 101 2.35 -9.22 17.31
C ILE A 101 2.17 -8.32 18.52
N LYS A 102 3.27 -7.98 19.19
CA LYS A 102 3.25 -7.08 20.34
C LYS A 102 2.61 -5.74 19.97
N ARG A 103 1.81 -5.22 20.89
CA ARG A 103 1.02 -4.00 20.69
C ARG A 103 1.76 -2.84 20.04
N LYS A 104 3.00 -2.61 20.49
CA LYS A 104 3.84 -1.53 19.97
C LYS A 104 4.25 -1.78 18.50
N LYS A 105 4.57 -3.02 18.19
CA LYS A 105 4.95 -3.45 16.84
C LYS A 105 3.75 -3.43 15.89
N ALA A 106 2.58 -3.83 16.39
CA ALA A 106 1.34 -3.79 15.61
C ALA A 106 0.98 -2.36 15.21
N ARG A 107 1.13 -1.40 16.12
CA ARG A 107 0.86 0.01 15.81
C ARG A 107 1.82 0.57 14.76
N ALA A 108 3.10 0.22 14.87
CA ALA A 108 4.12 0.70 13.94
C ALA A 108 3.88 0.17 12.52
N LEU A 109 3.34 -1.04 12.39
CA LEU A 109 3.13 -1.72 11.11
C LEU A 109 1.68 -1.74 10.65
N GLU A 110 0.77 -1.13 11.40
CA GLU A 110 -0.68 -1.16 11.09
C GLU A 110 -0.99 -0.75 9.66
N ASP A 111 -0.38 0.33 9.18
CA ASP A 111 -0.62 0.80 7.82
C ASP A 111 -0.03 -0.14 6.77
N ALA A 112 1.09 -0.78 7.07
CA ALA A 112 1.67 -1.76 6.17
C ALA A 112 0.84 -3.05 6.15
N PHE A 113 0.27 -3.46 7.28
CA PHE A 113 -0.67 -4.58 7.32
C PHE A 113 -1.95 -4.27 6.55
N ALA A 114 -2.47 -3.06 6.69
CA ALA A 114 -3.65 -2.62 5.93
C ALA A 114 -3.36 -2.67 4.42
N ALA A 115 -2.18 -2.22 4.02
CA ALA A 115 -1.75 -2.28 2.63
C ALA A 115 -1.63 -3.73 2.14
N ALA A 116 -1.09 -4.63 2.98
CA ALA A 116 -0.95 -6.04 2.63
C ALA A 116 -2.31 -6.72 2.46
N VAL A 117 -3.26 -6.44 3.35
CA VAL A 117 -4.62 -6.99 3.25
C VAL A 117 -5.32 -6.47 2.01
N MET A 118 -5.19 -5.18 1.73
CA MET A 118 -5.75 -4.57 0.52
C MET A 118 -5.14 -5.21 -0.74
N LEU A 119 -3.83 -5.33 -0.78
CA LEU A 119 -3.13 -5.91 -1.92
C LEU A 119 -3.51 -7.38 -2.11
N GLN A 120 -3.63 -8.14 -1.03
CA GLN A 120 -4.06 -9.54 -1.10
C GLN A 120 -5.48 -9.65 -1.65
N SER A 121 -6.37 -8.76 -1.23
CA SER A 121 -7.75 -8.72 -1.74
C SER A 121 -7.76 -8.44 -3.24
N TYR A 122 -6.91 -7.53 -3.69
CA TYR A 122 -6.75 -7.25 -5.11
C TYR A 122 -6.27 -8.50 -5.87
N LEU A 123 -5.24 -9.16 -5.37
CA LEU A 123 -4.68 -10.36 -6.00
C LEU A 123 -5.73 -11.48 -6.11
N ASP A 124 -6.49 -11.70 -5.04
CA ASP A 124 -7.53 -12.73 -5.00
C ASP A 124 -8.68 -12.43 -5.97
N SER A 125 -8.95 -11.16 -6.25
CA SER A 125 -10.01 -10.74 -7.17
C SER A 125 -9.69 -10.99 -8.64
N TYR A 126 -8.42 -11.15 -8.96
CA TYR A 126 -7.93 -11.26 -10.34
C TYR A 126 -7.34 -12.63 -10.67
N VAL A 127 -7.67 -13.62 -9.88
CA VAL A 127 -7.19 -15.00 -10.10
C VAL A 127 -8.18 -15.79 -10.93
#